data_f7f8503bbbe49c8259298e614bcb970b
#
_entry.id   f7f8503bbbe49c8259298e614bcb970b
#
_cell.length_a   1.000
_cell.length_b   1.000
_cell.length_c   1.000
_cell.angle_alpha   90.00
_cell.angle_beta   90.00
_cell.angle_gamma   90.00
#
_symmetry.space_group_name_H-M   'P 1'
#
loop_
_entity.id
_entity.type
_entity.pdbx_description
1 polymer ?
#
loop_
_entity_poly.entity_id
_entity_poly.type
_entity_poly.pdbx_seq_one_letter_code
_entity_poly.pdbx_strand_id
1 'polypeptide(L)'
;MFRNAELIEDDVVKVIVQKYEMIIFTNKGEVLGEPNFGADLTLLLHETRLSAESVEGDIRAQIADYIPEIDQIGYELSVEFFDDPERHQEYMVINFTIADYEVYATVS
;
A
#
# COMPACT_ATOMS: atom_id res chain seq x y z
N MET A 1 -29.08 4.27 -15.86
CA MET A 1 -29.16 4.29 -14.42
C MET A 1 -28.14 3.37 -13.78
N PHE A 2 -28.06 2.13 -14.23
CA PHE A 2 -27.00 1.26 -13.73
C PHE A 2 -25.60 1.84 -13.98
N ARG A 3 -25.42 2.65 -15.02
CA ARG A 3 -24.15 3.31 -15.28
C ARG A 3 -23.72 4.27 -14.17
N ASN A 4 -24.67 4.92 -13.54
CA ASN A 4 -24.39 5.81 -12.43
C ASN A 4 -23.84 5.04 -11.23
N ALA A 5 -24.38 3.85 -10.99
CA ALA A 5 -23.90 2.98 -9.92
C ALA A 5 -22.48 2.49 -10.21
N GLU A 6 -22.20 2.13 -11.47
CA GLU A 6 -20.86 1.72 -11.88
C GLU A 6 -19.86 2.85 -11.72
N LEU A 7 -20.24 4.09 -12.09
CA LEU A 7 -19.39 5.25 -11.94
C LEU A 7 -19.09 5.54 -10.46
N ILE A 8 -20.09 5.37 -9.60
CA ILE A 8 -19.92 5.56 -8.16
C ILE A 8 -18.93 4.53 -7.61
N GLU A 9 -19.05 3.27 -8.04
CA GLU A 9 -18.12 2.22 -7.62
C GLU A 9 -16.70 2.51 -8.09
N ASP A 10 -16.54 2.95 -9.34
CA ASP A 10 -15.23 3.33 -9.87
C ASP A 10 -14.65 4.50 -9.10
N ASP A 11 -15.45 5.49 -8.75
CA ASP A 11 -14.99 6.65 -7.99
C ASP A 11 -14.54 6.23 -6.59
N VAL A 12 -15.27 5.34 -5.94
CA VAL A 12 -14.89 4.81 -4.62
C VAL A 12 -13.56 4.07 -4.72
N VAL A 13 -13.41 3.21 -5.72
CA VAL A 13 -12.18 2.45 -5.92
C VAL A 13 -11.01 3.39 -6.19
N LYS A 14 -11.19 4.41 -7.00
CA LYS A 14 -10.15 5.40 -7.27
C LYS A 14 -9.72 6.14 -6.01
N VAL A 15 -10.67 6.51 -5.17
CA VAL A 15 -10.35 7.16 -3.88
C VAL A 15 -9.56 6.21 -2.99
N ILE A 16 -9.95 4.94 -2.94
CA ILE A 16 -9.23 3.94 -2.16
C ILE A 16 -7.79 3.78 -2.67
N VAL A 17 -7.62 3.71 -3.98
CA VAL A 17 -6.28 3.60 -4.59
C VAL A 17 -5.43 4.82 -4.22
N GLN A 18 -6.00 6.02 -4.28
CA GLN A 18 -5.29 7.24 -3.91
C GLN A 18 -4.87 7.22 -2.44
N LYS A 19 -5.76 6.79 -1.55
CA LYS A 19 -5.45 6.67 -0.12
C LYS A 19 -4.36 5.64 0.11
N TYR A 20 -4.42 4.52 -0.61
CA TYR A 20 -3.40 3.49 -0.53
C TYR A 20 -2.04 4.03 -0.96
N GLU A 21 -1.98 4.75 -2.08
CA GLU A 21 -0.73 5.35 -2.54
C GLU A 21 -0.17 6.34 -1.53
N MET A 22 -1.02 7.12 -0.89
CA MET A 22 -0.57 8.02 0.17
C MET A 22 0.06 7.25 1.33
N ILE A 23 -0.53 6.13 1.73
CA ILE A 23 0.04 5.29 2.78
C ILE A 23 1.42 4.78 2.38
N ILE A 24 1.55 4.25 1.17
CA ILE A 24 2.77 3.62 0.68
C ILE A 24 3.92 4.63 0.58
N PHE A 25 3.63 5.86 0.13
CA PHE A 25 4.66 6.84 -0.13
C PHE A 25 4.83 7.89 0.97
N THR A 26 4.18 7.70 2.11
CA THR A 26 4.28 8.61 3.25
C THR A 26 5.02 7.94 4.39
N ASN A 27 5.96 8.65 4.98
CA ASN A 27 6.62 8.21 6.22
C ASN A 27 5.85 8.72 7.42
N LYS A 28 5.90 7.99 8.52
CA LYS A 28 5.24 8.40 9.76
C LYS A 28 5.80 9.74 10.22
N GLY A 29 4.90 10.60 10.67
CA GLY A 29 5.27 11.94 11.13
C GLY A 29 5.26 13.01 10.03
N GLU A 30 5.11 12.66 8.77
CA GLU A 30 5.06 13.65 7.68
C GLU A 30 3.72 14.37 7.60
N VAL A 31 2.63 13.72 8.02
CA VAL A 31 1.30 14.31 7.95
C VAL A 31 0.97 14.98 9.27
N LEU A 32 0.72 16.28 9.23
CA LEU A 32 0.39 17.06 10.40
C LEU A 32 -0.93 16.56 11.01
N GLY A 33 -0.92 16.27 12.29
CA GLY A 33 -2.09 15.77 13.00
C GLY A 33 -2.30 14.26 12.91
N GLU A 34 -1.49 13.55 12.13
CA GLU A 34 -1.58 12.10 11.96
C GLU A 34 -0.18 11.46 12.09
N PRO A 35 0.38 11.42 13.31
CA PRO A 35 1.76 10.97 13.46
C PRO A 35 1.99 9.50 13.14
N ASN A 36 0.94 8.68 13.15
CA ASN A 36 1.05 7.26 12.87
C ASN A 36 0.68 6.89 11.43
N PHE A 37 0.34 7.88 10.61
CA PHE A 37 -0.02 7.65 9.23
C PHE A 37 1.22 7.43 8.37
N GLY A 38 1.18 6.40 7.54
CA GLY A 38 2.26 6.09 6.60
C GLY A 38 2.90 4.76 6.92
N ALA A 39 3.40 4.08 5.90
CA ALA A 39 3.96 2.74 6.03
C ALA A 39 5.47 2.72 6.31
N ASP A 40 6.17 3.86 6.14
CA ASP A 40 7.62 3.95 6.34
C ASP A 40 8.40 2.90 5.54
N LEU A 41 8.02 2.64 4.31
CA LEU A 41 8.56 1.53 3.55
C LEU A 41 10.05 1.61 3.30
N THR A 42 10.56 2.83 3.06
CA THR A 42 12.00 3.01 2.85
C THR A 42 12.78 2.61 4.09
N LEU A 43 12.28 2.97 5.27
CA LEU A 43 12.90 2.57 6.52
C LEU A 43 12.82 1.05 6.70
N LEU A 44 11.65 0.46 6.43
CA LEU A 44 11.45 -0.97 6.58
C LEU A 44 12.33 -1.78 5.64
N LEU A 45 12.57 -1.28 4.42
CA LEU A 45 13.42 -1.96 3.47
C LEU A 45 14.84 -2.17 3.99
N HIS A 46 15.34 -1.23 4.80
CA HIS A 46 16.69 -1.30 5.36
C HIS A 46 16.78 -2.06 6.68
N GLU A 47 15.66 -2.58 7.17
CA GLU A 47 15.63 -3.41 8.36
C GLU A 47 15.97 -4.85 7.97
N THR A 48 17.07 -5.38 8.50
CA THR A 48 17.59 -6.69 8.08
C THR A 48 16.80 -7.88 8.60
N ARG A 49 15.90 -7.66 9.57
CA ARG A 49 15.16 -8.75 10.22
C ARG A 49 13.70 -8.84 9.82
N LEU A 50 13.24 -7.94 8.95
CA LEU A 50 11.84 -7.93 8.56
C LEU A 50 11.60 -8.92 7.43
N SER A 51 10.52 -9.67 7.54
CA SER A 51 10.04 -10.53 6.48
C SER A 51 9.02 -9.79 5.62
N ALA A 52 8.79 -10.30 4.41
CA ALA A 52 7.73 -9.78 3.56
C ALA A 52 6.37 -9.83 4.25
N GLU A 53 6.13 -10.89 5.02
CA GLU A 53 4.89 -11.05 5.77
C GLU A 53 4.71 -9.96 6.83
N SER A 54 5.78 -9.57 7.49
CA SER A 54 5.77 -8.51 8.49
C SER A 54 5.40 -7.16 7.86
N VAL A 55 6.01 -6.85 6.73
CA VAL A 55 5.73 -5.61 6.00
C VAL A 55 4.29 -5.62 5.49
N GLU A 56 3.85 -6.74 4.94
CA GLU A 56 2.47 -6.90 4.50
C GLU A 56 1.49 -6.64 5.66
N GLY A 57 1.77 -7.20 6.83
CA GLY A 57 0.95 -6.98 8.02
C GLY A 57 0.87 -5.53 8.42
N ASP A 58 1.99 -4.81 8.37
CA ASP A 58 2.03 -3.39 8.69
C ASP A 58 1.20 -2.57 7.70
N ILE A 59 1.31 -2.89 6.41
CA ILE A 59 0.51 -2.21 5.39
C ILE A 59 -0.97 -2.50 5.59
N ARG A 60 -1.33 -3.74 5.87
CA ARG A 60 -2.72 -4.12 6.12
C ARG A 60 -3.29 -3.38 7.33
N ALA A 61 -2.50 -3.20 8.38
CA ALA A 61 -2.92 -2.45 9.55
C ALA A 61 -3.20 -0.99 9.22
N GLN A 62 -2.34 -0.37 8.40
CA GLN A 62 -2.55 0.99 7.94
C GLN A 62 -3.83 1.11 7.09
N ILE A 63 -4.05 0.15 6.22
CA ILE A 63 -5.27 0.11 5.39
C ILE A 63 -6.51 0.00 6.28
N ALA A 64 -6.49 -0.87 7.27
CA ALA A 64 -7.61 -1.04 8.20
C ALA A 64 -7.92 0.26 8.96
N ASP A 65 -6.89 0.99 9.36
CA ASP A 65 -7.05 2.22 10.13
C ASP A 65 -7.51 3.40 9.28
N TYR A 66 -7.01 3.53 8.06
CA TYR A 66 -7.20 4.74 7.26
C TYR A 66 -8.09 4.54 6.03
N ILE A 67 -8.38 3.30 5.65
CA ILE A 67 -9.26 2.98 4.51
C ILE A 67 -10.28 1.92 4.93
N PRO A 68 -11.12 2.20 5.93
CA PRO A 68 -12.08 1.17 6.41
C PRO A 68 -13.10 0.78 5.35
N GLU A 69 -13.40 1.64 4.40
CA GLU A 69 -14.35 1.35 3.32
C GLU A 69 -13.92 0.21 2.42
N ILE A 70 -12.63 -0.15 2.43
CA ILE A 70 -12.11 -1.22 1.59
C ILE A 70 -12.68 -2.60 1.95
N ASP A 71 -13.14 -2.77 3.19
CA ASP A 71 -13.70 -4.05 3.65
C ASP A 71 -14.92 -4.48 2.86
N GLN A 72 -15.65 -3.54 2.28
CA GLN A 72 -16.84 -3.84 1.49
C GLN A 72 -16.50 -4.36 0.10
N ILE A 73 -15.30 -4.07 -0.38
CA ILE A 73 -14.88 -4.43 -1.73
C ILE A 73 -13.92 -5.63 -1.70
N GLY A 74 -13.03 -5.65 -0.72
CA GLY A 74 -11.95 -6.64 -0.65
C GLY A 74 -10.77 -6.25 -1.50
N TYR A 75 -9.60 -6.78 -1.17
CA TYR A 75 -8.37 -6.49 -1.89
C TYR A 75 -7.38 -7.62 -1.69
N GLU A 76 -6.36 -7.64 -2.55
CA GLU A 76 -5.22 -8.53 -2.39
C GLU A 76 -3.95 -7.70 -2.28
N LEU A 77 -3.05 -8.13 -1.45
CA LEU A 77 -1.78 -7.44 -1.20
C LEU A 77 -0.68 -8.47 -1.11
N SER A 78 0.39 -8.24 -1.85
CA SER A 78 1.60 -9.05 -1.72
C SER A 78 2.83 -8.16 -1.66
N VAL A 79 3.83 -8.62 -0.91
CA VAL A 79 5.10 -7.92 -0.75
C VAL A 79 6.20 -8.91 -1.06
N GLU A 80 7.13 -8.52 -1.91
CA GLU A 80 8.29 -9.34 -2.24
C GLU A 80 9.56 -8.51 -2.15
N PHE A 81 10.60 -9.10 -1.60
CA PHE A 81 11.93 -8.50 -1.56
C PHE A 81 12.79 -9.08 -2.66
N PHE A 82 13.54 -8.20 -3.31
CA PHE A 82 14.48 -8.58 -4.35
C PHE A 82 15.85 -7.99 -4.04
N ASP A 83 16.87 -8.72 -4.43
CA ASP A 83 18.26 -8.30 -4.28
C ASP A 83 18.90 -8.23 -5.66
N ASP A 84 19.52 -7.11 -5.96
CA ASP A 84 20.27 -6.92 -7.21
C ASP A 84 21.76 -6.99 -6.86
N PRO A 85 22.40 -8.15 -7.05
CA PRO A 85 23.80 -8.29 -6.67
C PRO A 85 24.77 -7.46 -7.53
N GLU A 86 24.38 -7.12 -8.76
CA GLU A 86 25.22 -6.29 -9.62
C GLU A 86 25.32 -4.86 -9.13
N ARG A 87 24.23 -4.35 -8.54
CA ARG A 87 24.16 -2.98 -8.03
C ARG A 87 24.33 -2.91 -6.52
N HIS A 88 24.44 -4.05 -5.85
CA HIS A 88 24.47 -4.14 -4.39
C HIS A 88 23.29 -3.42 -3.75
N GLN A 89 22.11 -3.61 -4.34
CA GLN A 89 20.92 -2.87 -3.95
C GLN A 89 19.77 -3.83 -3.70
N GLU A 90 19.08 -3.61 -2.59
CA GLU A 90 17.84 -4.32 -2.29
C GLU A 90 16.65 -3.44 -2.65
N TYR A 91 15.57 -4.07 -3.08
CA TYR A 91 14.33 -3.35 -3.32
C TYR A 91 13.14 -4.22 -2.98
N MET A 92 12.01 -3.56 -2.77
CA MET A 92 10.77 -4.19 -2.38
C MET A 92 9.72 -3.88 -3.44
N VAL A 93 8.99 -4.90 -3.85
CA VAL A 93 7.86 -4.74 -4.78
C VAL A 93 6.59 -5.05 -4.02
N ILE A 94 5.65 -4.12 -4.08
CA ILE A 94 4.36 -4.25 -3.43
C ILE A 94 3.30 -4.28 -4.53
N ASN A 95 2.52 -5.34 -4.53
CA ASN A 95 1.42 -5.50 -5.48
C ASN A 95 0.11 -5.42 -4.73
N PHE A 96 -0.72 -4.46 -5.10
CA PHE A 96 -2.03 -4.24 -4.50
C PHE A 96 -3.08 -4.34 -5.60
N THR A 97 -4.05 -5.22 -5.40
CA THR A 97 -5.13 -5.44 -6.37
C THR A 97 -6.47 -5.18 -5.70
N ILE A 98 -7.26 -4.31 -6.28
CA ILE A 98 -8.61 -4.03 -5.82
C ILE A 98 -9.53 -3.90 -7.04
N ALA A 99 -10.63 -4.67 -7.04
CA ALA A 99 -11.53 -4.75 -8.18
C ALA A 99 -10.74 -5.06 -9.46
N ASP A 100 -10.83 -4.22 -10.47
CA ASP A 100 -10.10 -4.41 -11.74
C ASP A 100 -8.76 -3.65 -11.78
N TYR A 101 -8.35 -3.03 -10.67
CA TYR A 101 -7.13 -2.22 -10.62
C TYR A 101 -5.99 -2.99 -9.99
N GLU A 102 -4.82 -2.90 -10.61
CA GLU A 102 -3.59 -3.40 -10.05
C GLU A 102 -2.63 -2.23 -9.88
N VAL A 103 -2.05 -2.12 -8.70
CA VAL A 103 -1.10 -1.06 -8.38
C VAL A 103 0.21 -1.71 -7.95
N TYR A 104 1.27 -1.43 -8.69
CA TYR A 104 2.60 -1.91 -8.38
C TYR A 104 3.44 -0.76 -7.86
N ALA A 105 4.11 -0.97 -6.76
CA ALA A 105 5.04 0.01 -6.22
C ALA A 105 6.38 -0.65 -5.98
N THR A 106 7.45 0.05 -6.32
CA THR A 106 8.82 -0.39 -6.07
C THR A 106 9.46 0.58 -5.10
N VAL A 107 10.03 0.06 -4.03
CA VAL A 107 10.70 0.84 -2.99
C VAL A 107 12.15 0.41 -2.93
N SER A 108 13.04 1.37 -2.98
CA SER A 108 14.48 1.09 -2.92
C SER A 108 15.21 2.01 -1.93
#